data_2647e7bf4333bb642695a9a2e3de071b
#
_entry.id   2647e7bf4333bb642695a9a2e3de071b
#
_cell.length_a   1.000
_cell.length_b   1.000
_cell.length_c   1.000
_cell.angle_alpha   90.00
_cell.angle_beta   90.00
_cell.angle_gamma   90.00
#
_symmetry.space_group_name_H-M   'P 1'
#
loop_
_entity.id
_entity.type
_entity.pdbx_description
1 polymer ?
#
loop_
_entity_poly.entity_id
_entity_poly.type
_entity_poly.pdbx_seq_one_letter_code
_entity_poly.pdbx_strand_id
1 'polypeptide(L)'
;MAIDGVKIIDSDTACDIYNYVTESYKDGLSADKIIEKILADEKDYCIDDFYSEIYWTTLAYSLWKIGHLPEDIKEKANEFIKKGANELWIEIDEKALKQRQKCLDKLAIQLENENPKPIKVLKSKAKRKPYFKTGDVLAIKFDDEYGICFVSSVDEGPRRLEYNLACTRLLQKEKPSIDDLLSSKIACGKQDTSYCLKTD
;
A
#
# COMPACT_ATOMS: atom_id res chain seq x y z
N MET A 1 -9.27 4.62 10.74
CA MET A 1 -8.55 3.35 10.47
C MET A 1 -9.53 2.20 10.65
N ALA A 2 -9.71 1.38 9.63
CA ALA A 2 -10.47 0.14 9.80
C ALA A 2 -9.57 -0.94 10.43
N ILE A 3 -10.12 -1.72 11.34
CA ILE A 3 -9.45 -2.84 11.99
C ILE A 3 -10.34 -4.06 11.79
N ASP A 4 -9.89 -4.96 10.91
CA ASP A 4 -10.66 -6.15 10.51
C ASP A 4 -10.38 -7.36 11.41
N GLY A 5 -9.42 -7.26 12.33
CA GLY A 5 -9.03 -8.34 13.23
C GLY A 5 -7.86 -7.98 14.14
N VAL A 6 -7.36 -8.97 14.85
CA VAL A 6 -6.36 -8.79 15.93
C VAL A 6 -4.94 -9.27 15.57
N LYS A 7 -4.73 -9.82 14.36
CA LYS A 7 -3.39 -10.25 13.94
C LYS A 7 -2.50 -9.05 13.68
N ILE A 8 -1.22 -9.32 13.49
CA ILE A 8 -0.21 -8.26 13.33
C ILE A 8 -0.47 -7.36 12.12
N ILE A 9 -1.12 -7.88 11.08
CA ILE A 9 -1.38 -7.17 9.81
C ILE A 9 -2.87 -6.95 9.50
N ASP A 10 -3.75 -7.07 10.50
CA ASP A 10 -5.21 -7.01 10.29
C ASP A 10 -5.79 -5.58 10.40
N SER A 11 -5.00 -4.52 10.38
CA SER A 11 -5.47 -3.14 10.28
C SER A 11 -4.98 -2.47 9.01
N ASP A 12 -5.67 -1.43 8.54
CA ASP A 12 -5.26 -0.67 7.35
C ASP A 12 -3.79 -0.23 7.45
N THR A 13 -3.44 0.45 8.55
CA THR A 13 -2.05 0.90 8.79
C THR A 13 -1.06 -0.26 8.77
N ALA A 14 -1.39 -1.38 9.42
CA ALA A 14 -0.52 -2.54 9.44
C ALA A 14 -0.38 -3.17 8.05
N CYS A 15 -1.47 -3.24 7.31
CA CYS A 15 -1.47 -3.74 5.93
C CYS A 15 -0.61 -2.85 5.02
N ASP A 16 -0.73 -1.53 5.14
CA ASP A 16 0.05 -0.57 4.35
C ASP A 16 1.55 -0.68 4.64
N ILE A 17 1.94 -0.73 5.91
CA ILE A 17 3.35 -0.94 6.30
C ILE A 17 3.88 -2.27 5.76
N TYR A 18 3.14 -3.36 5.97
CA TYR A 18 3.54 -4.68 5.50
C TYR A 18 3.70 -4.74 3.98
N ASN A 19 2.73 -4.20 3.25
CA ASN A 19 2.76 -4.17 1.80
C ASN A 19 3.91 -3.29 1.29
N TYR A 20 4.08 -2.10 1.85
CA TYR A 20 5.18 -1.22 1.48
C TYR A 20 6.55 -1.91 1.65
N VAL A 21 6.82 -2.49 2.82
CA VAL A 21 8.09 -3.19 3.10
C VAL A 21 8.30 -4.34 2.13
N THR A 22 7.30 -5.23 2.02
CA THR A 22 7.47 -6.48 1.27
C THR A 22 7.49 -6.26 -0.25
N GLU A 23 6.67 -5.36 -0.79
CA GLU A 23 6.65 -5.08 -2.22
C GLU A 23 7.86 -4.26 -2.66
N SER A 24 8.25 -3.23 -1.89
CA SER A 24 9.47 -2.46 -2.18
C SER A 24 10.72 -3.34 -2.17
N TYR A 25 10.81 -4.27 -1.21
CA TYR A 25 11.90 -5.23 -1.15
C TYR A 25 11.89 -6.20 -2.33
N LYS A 26 10.73 -6.75 -2.70
CA LYS A 26 10.58 -7.59 -3.90
C LYS A 26 10.99 -6.85 -5.17
N ASP A 27 10.76 -5.54 -5.23
CA ASP A 27 11.12 -4.66 -6.35
C ASP A 27 12.62 -4.30 -6.36
N GLY A 28 13.37 -4.71 -5.33
CA GLY A 28 14.82 -4.54 -5.27
C GLY A 28 15.28 -3.29 -4.52
N LEU A 29 14.39 -2.60 -3.80
CA LEU A 29 14.82 -1.54 -2.90
C LEU A 29 15.57 -2.16 -1.71
N SER A 30 16.68 -1.55 -1.30
CA SER A 30 17.43 -2.04 -0.14
C SER A 30 16.64 -1.88 1.16
N ALA A 31 16.84 -2.79 2.11
CA ALA A 31 16.18 -2.74 3.41
C ALA A 31 16.42 -1.39 4.12
N ASP A 32 17.65 -0.86 4.08
CA ASP A 32 17.99 0.42 4.70
C ASP A 32 17.15 1.58 4.16
N LYS A 33 16.96 1.66 2.83
CA LYS A 33 16.12 2.70 2.22
C LYS A 33 14.64 2.54 2.55
N ILE A 34 14.17 1.30 2.70
CA ILE A 34 12.80 1.02 3.13
C ILE A 34 12.60 1.50 4.56
N ILE A 35 13.54 1.18 5.45
CA ILE A 35 13.52 1.57 6.86
C ILE A 35 13.57 3.10 6.98
N GLU A 36 14.52 3.75 6.32
CA GLU A 36 14.66 5.21 6.32
C GLU A 36 13.34 5.90 5.96
N LYS A 37 12.68 5.42 4.90
CA LYS A 37 11.43 6.02 4.44
C LYS A 37 10.27 5.79 5.42
N ILE A 38 10.13 4.58 5.99
CA ILE A 38 9.07 4.31 6.96
C ILE A 38 9.29 5.11 8.25
N LEU A 39 10.52 5.18 8.75
CA LEU A 39 10.82 5.92 9.97
C LEU A 39 10.64 7.44 9.79
N ALA A 40 10.77 7.97 8.57
CA ALA A 40 10.45 9.38 8.30
C ALA A 40 8.98 9.73 8.57
N ASP A 41 8.09 8.76 8.36
CA ASP A 41 6.64 8.91 8.54
C ASP A 41 6.16 8.44 9.94
N GLU A 42 7.07 8.03 10.85
CA GLU A 42 6.74 7.49 12.18
C GLU A 42 5.76 8.37 12.95
N LYS A 43 5.98 9.68 12.96
CA LYS A 43 5.16 10.64 13.71
C LYS A 43 3.71 10.70 13.28
N ASP A 44 3.46 10.40 12.01
CA ASP A 44 2.11 10.39 11.43
C ASP A 44 1.34 9.13 11.83
N TYR A 45 2.06 8.05 12.15
CA TYR A 45 1.49 6.78 12.56
C TYR A 45 1.44 6.61 14.08
N CYS A 46 2.46 7.05 14.81
CA CYS A 46 2.60 6.83 16.25
C CYS A 46 1.98 7.98 17.06
N ILE A 47 0.69 8.25 16.88
CA ILE A 47 -0.03 9.34 17.54
C ILE A 47 -0.34 9.04 19.02
N ASP A 48 -0.42 7.77 19.40
CA ASP A 48 -0.62 7.30 20.77
C ASP A 48 -0.02 5.89 20.97
N ASP A 49 -0.16 5.33 22.17
CA ASP A 49 0.37 4.02 22.52
C ASP A 49 -0.31 2.85 21.75
N PHE A 50 -1.58 3.00 21.36
CA PHE A 50 -2.30 1.97 20.59
C PHE A 50 -1.79 1.89 19.17
N TYR A 51 -1.67 3.02 18.49
CA TYR A 51 -1.14 3.10 17.13
C TYR A 51 0.35 2.76 17.09
N SER A 52 1.09 3.14 18.13
CA SER A 52 2.52 2.80 18.27
C SER A 52 2.73 1.28 18.44
N GLU A 53 1.88 0.59 19.21
CA GLU A 53 1.91 -0.88 19.29
C GLU A 53 1.74 -1.50 17.90
N ILE A 54 0.73 -1.07 17.13
CA ILE A 54 0.46 -1.58 15.78
C ILE A 54 1.65 -1.31 14.87
N TYR A 55 2.14 -0.08 14.85
CA TYR A 55 3.23 0.34 13.97
C TYR A 55 4.51 -0.45 14.21
N TRP A 56 5.03 -0.46 15.43
CA TRP A 56 6.31 -1.09 15.74
C TRP A 56 6.27 -2.62 15.63
N THR A 57 5.18 -3.24 16.06
CA THR A 57 5.04 -4.70 15.92
C THR A 57 4.90 -5.12 14.46
N THR A 58 4.21 -4.34 13.64
CA THR A 58 4.07 -4.62 12.20
C THR A 58 5.36 -4.35 11.45
N LEU A 59 6.06 -3.25 11.75
CA LEU A 59 7.35 -2.95 11.12
C LEU A 59 8.37 -4.06 11.40
N ALA A 60 8.54 -4.45 12.67
CA ALA A 60 9.44 -5.54 13.04
C ALA A 60 9.07 -6.87 12.35
N TYR A 61 7.78 -7.21 12.33
CA TYR A 61 7.29 -8.40 11.63
C TYR A 61 7.62 -8.36 10.14
N SER A 62 7.39 -7.21 9.49
CA SER A 62 7.60 -7.02 8.05
C SER A 62 9.08 -7.12 7.68
N LEU A 63 9.96 -6.51 8.48
CA LEU A 63 11.41 -6.59 8.31
C LEU A 63 11.93 -8.00 8.58
N TRP A 64 11.39 -8.70 9.59
CA TRP A 64 11.67 -10.11 9.81
C TRP A 64 11.27 -10.96 8.60
N LYS A 65 10.10 -10.66 7.97
CA LYS A 65 9.65 -11.38 6.76
C LYS A 65 10.61 -11.26 5.60
N ILE A 66 11.29 -10.14 5.43
CA ILE A 66 12.30 -9.96 4.37
C ILE A 66 13.71 -10.40 4.81
N GLY A 67 13.87 -10.83 6.08
CA GLY A 67 15.16 -11.29 6.63
C GLY A 67 16.13 -10.17 6.98
N HIS A 68 15.63 -8.96 7.22
CA HIS A 68 16.42 -7.76 7.52
C HIS A 68 15.83 -6.98 8.70
N LEU A 69 15.79 -7.60 9.87
CA LEU A 69 15.31 -6.97 11.10
C LEU A 69 16.49 -6.38 11.89
N PRO A 70 16.67 -5.05 11.96
CA PRO A 70 17.66 -4.40 12.80
C PRO A 70 17.33 -4.56 14.28
N GLU A 71 18.37 -4.60 15.13
CA GLU A 71 18.19 -4.84 16.57
C GLU A 71 17.44 -3.72 17.28
N ASP A 72 17.67 -2.46 16.92
CA ASP A 72 16.96 -1.29 17.45
C ASP A 72 15.45 -1.34 17.19
N ILE A 73 15.03 -1.76 15.98
CA ILE A 73 13.60 -1.93 15.65
C ILE A 73 13.02 -3.14 16.39
N LYS A 74 13.80 -4.23 16.54
CA LYS A 74 13.40 -5.40 17.32
C LYS A 74 13.22 -5.05 18.79
N GLU A 75 14.16 -4.29 19.37
CA GLU A 75 14.07 -3.82 20.75
C GLU A 75 12.83 -2.96 20.96
N LYS A 76 12.56 -2.04 20.03
CA LYS A 76 11.40 -1.17 20.08
C LYS A 76 10.08 -1.96 20.03
N ALA A 77 9.97 -2.91 19.12
CA ALA A 77 8.79 -3.80 19.05
C ALA A 77 8.64 -4.61 20.35
N ASN A 78 9.74 -5.12 20.90
CA ASN A 78 9.73 -5.87 22.15
C ASN A 78 9.32 -5.03 23.37
N GLU A 79 9.59 -3.70 23.38
CA GLU A 79 9.06 -2.80 24.41
C GLU A 79 7.52 -2.83 24.43
N PHE A 80 6.87 -2.71 23.24
CA PHE A 80 5.40 -2.76 23.13
C PHE A 80 4.86 -4.16 23.45
N ILE A 81 5.51 -5.23 22.99
CA ILE A 81 5.11 -6.60 23.30
C ILE A 81 5.16 -6.84 24.83
N LYS A 82 6.18 -6.34 25.53
CA LYS A 82 6.32 -6.48 27.00
C LYS A 82 5.29 -5.65 27.76
N LYS A 83 4.88 -4.48 27.23
CA LYS A 83 3.75 -3.72 27.81
C LYS A 83 2.44 -4.52 27.74
N GLY A 84 2.31 -5.44 26.78
CA GLY A 84 1.10 -6.19 26.49
C GLY A 84 0.17 -5.49 25.52
N ALA A 85 -0.87 -6.22 25.08
CA ALA A 85 -1.87 -5.67 24.17
C ALA A 85 -2.58 -4.47 24.81
N ASN A 86 -2.72 -3.39 24.05
CA ASN A 86 -3.37 -2.16 24.52
C ASN A 86 -4.86 -2.40 24.85
N GLU A 87 -5.35 -1.77 25.92
CA GLU A 87 -6.72 -1.97 26.39
C GLU A 87 -7.79 -1.57 25.36
N LEU A 88 -7.47 -0.65 24.44
CA LEU A 88 -8.38 -0.23 23.38
C LEU A 88 -8.80 -1.37 22.44
N TRP A 89 -8.08 -2.50 22.43
CA TRP A 89 -8.53 -3.69 21.69
C TRP A 89 -9.87 -4.22 22.16
N ILE A 90 -10.31 -3.93 23.39
CA ILE A 90 -11.63 -4.32 23.94
C ILE A 90 -12.75 -3.62 23.18
N GLU A 91 -12.53 -2.41 22.67
CA GLU A 91 -13.54 -1.65 21.94
C GLU A 91 -13.95 -2.31 20.61
N ILE A 92 -13.11 -3.20 20.07
CA ILE A 92 -13.37 -3.95 18.85
C ILE A 92 -14.23 -5.19 19.16
N ASP A 93 -13.83 -5.98 20.16
CA ASP A 93 -14.52 -7.17 20.63
C ASP A 93 -14.02 -7.52 22.03
N GLU A 94 -14.90 -8.01 22.91
CA GLU A 94 -14.54 -8.40 24.30
C GLU A 94 -13.38 -9.42 24.38
N LYS A 95 -13.22 -10.24 23.33
CA LYS A 95 -12.13 -11.25 23.24
C LYS A 95 -10.90 -10.73 22.54
N ALA A 96 -10.98 -9.56 21.88
CA ALA A 96 -9.92 -9.04 21.03
C ALA A 96 -8.62 -8.80 21.81
N LEU A 97 -8.68 -8.21 23.02
CA LEU A 97 -7.53 -7.98 23.88
C LEU A 97 -6.75 -9.29 24.15
N LYS A 98 -7.46 -10.34 24.56
CA LYS A 98 -6.82 -11.64 24.84
C LYS A 98 -6.26 -12.32 23.60
N GLN A 99 -6.92 -12.13 22.45
CA GLN A 99 -6.48 -12.68 21.19
C GLN A 99 -5.26 -11.91 20.66
N ARG A 100 -5.27 -10.58 20.80
CA ARG A 100 -4.13 -9.74 20.44
C ARG A 100 -2.90 -10.08 21.26
N GLN A 101 -3.07 -10.25 22.59
CA GLN A 101 -1.95 -10.68 23.46
C GLN A 101 -1.31 -11.97 22.95
N LYS A 102 -2.11 -12.97 22.58
CA LYS A 102 -1.58 -14.21 21.99
C LYS A 102 -0.83 -14.00 20.67
N CYS A 103 -1.25 -13.00 19.86
CA CYS A 103 -0.53 -12.64 18.64
C CYS A 103 0.82 -11.98 18.95
N LEU A 104 0.86 -11.11 19.96
CA LEU A 104 2.09 -10.48 20.44
C LEU A 104 3.07 -11.51 21.04
N ASP A 105 2.58 -12.43 21.87
CA ASP A 105 3.39 -13.51 22.45
C ASP A 105 4.03 -14.40 21.38
N LYS A 106 3.27 -14.73 20.33
CA LYS A 106 3.79 -15.47 19.18
C LYS A 106 4.81 -14.66 18.38
N LEU A 107 4.56 -13.37 18.22
CA LEU A 107 5.50 -12.48 17.54
C LEU A 107 6.82 -12.40 18.31
N ALA A 108 6.79 -12.26 19.65
CA ALA A 108 8.00 -12.26 20.47
C ALA A 108 8.88 -13.48 20.18
N ILE A 109 8.30 -14.69 20.25
CA ILE A 109 9.02 -15.93 19.96
C ILE A 109 9.56 -15.94 18.52
N GLN A 110 8.80 -15.38 17.59
CA GLN A 110 9.18 -15.35 16.18
C GLN A 110 10.37 -14.42 15.94
N LEU A 111 10.39 -13.23 16.56
CA LEU A 111 11.47 -12.25 16.42
C LEU A 111 12.79 -12.66 17.08
N GLU A 112 12.76 -13.64 18.00
CA GLU A 112 13.99 -14.22 18.59
C GLU A 112 14.78 -15.08 17.59
N ASN A 113 14.14 -15.52 16.52
CA ASN A 113 14.74 -16.42 15.54
C ASN A 113 14.81 -15.75 14.16
N GLU A 114 15.84 -16.07 13.41
CA GLU A 114 15.90 -15.69 12.00
C GLU A 114 14.74 -16.32 11.20
N ASN A 115 14.27 -15.60 10.19
CA ASN A 115 13.25 -16.15 9.30
C ASN A 115 13.84 -17.28 8.43
N PRO A 116 13.39 -18.53 8.56
CA PRO A 116 13.92 -19.65 7.78
C PRO A 116 13.59 -19.55 6.27
N LYS A 117 12.62 -18.73 5.90
CA LYS A 117 12.17 -18.53 4.51
C LYS A 117 11.90 -17.06 4.22
N PRO A 118 12.94 -16.20 4.21
CA PRO A 118 12.74 -14.79 3.94
C PRO A 118 12.23 -14.56 2.52
N ILE A 119 11.45 -13.48 2.38
CA ILE A 119 11.01 -12.99 1.08
C ILE A 119 12.25 -12.61 0.28
N LYS A 120 12.29 -13.01 -0.98
CA LYS A 120 13.41 -12.73 -1.88
C LYS A 120 13.08 -11.60 -2.83
N VAL A 121 14.11 -10.85 -3.19
CA VAL A 121 14.03 -9.91 -4.32
C VAL A 121 13.62 -10.69 -5.58
N LEU A 122 12.60 -10.22 -6.25
CA LEU A 122 12.14 -10.85 -7.47
C LEU A 122 13.05 -10.44 -8.63
N LYS A 123 13.41 -11.40 -9.49
CA LYS A 123 14.12 -11.08 -10.73
C LYS A 123 13.27 -10.12 -11.55
N SER A 124 13.84 -8.97 -11.89
CA SER A 124 13.21 -8.04 -12.81
C SER A 124 12.87 -8.77 -14.11
N LYS A 125 11.61 -8.74 -14.51
CA LYS A 125 11.23 -9.14 -15.87
C LYS A 125 11.81 -8.11 -16.83
N ALA A 126 12.14 -8.53 -18.07
CA ALA A 126 12.57 -7.60 -19.10
C ALA A 126 11.59 -6.41 -19.16
N LYS A 127 12.13 -5.19 -19.09
CA LYS A 127 11.31 -3.98 -19.11
C LYS A 127 10.43 -4.00 -20.36
N ARG A 128 9.13 -3.92 -20.17
CA ARG A 128 8.18 -3.77 -21.27
C ARG A 128 8.34 -2.33 -21.79
N LYS A 129 8.50 -2.18 -23.11
CA LYS A 129 8.42 -0.84 -23.70
C LYS A 129 6.99 -0.35 -23.60
N PRO A 130 6.75 0.87 -23.09
CA PRO A 130 5.43 1.45 -23.10
C PRO A 130 4.88 1.55 -24.53
N TYR A 131 3.62 1.18 -24.73
CA TYR A 131 2.89 1.41 -25.97
C TYR A 131 2.45 2.86 -26.12
N PHE A 132 2.18 3.49 -24.98
CA PHE A 132 1.72 4.88 -24.89
C PHE A 132 2.72 5.68 -24.06
N LYS A 133 2.75 6.99 -24.30
CA LYS A 133 3.52 7.97 -23.53
C LYS A 133 2.61 9.00 -22.90
N THR A 134 3.09 9.69 -21.90
CA THR A 134 2.38 10.84 -21.30
C THR A 134 2.00 11.84 -22.36
N GLY A 135 0.73 12.26 -22.37
CA GLY A 135 0.14 13.17 -23.35
C GLY A 135 -0.50 12.50 -24.57
N ASP A 136 -0.34 11.17 -24.74
CA ASP A 136 -1.07 10.48 -25.81
C ASP A 136 -2.57 10.52 -25.56
N VAL A 137 -3.33 10.80 -26.62
CA VAL A 137 -4.80 10.85 -26.62
C VAL A 137 -5.34 9.54 -27.19
N LEU A 138 -6.26 8.92 -26.47
CA LEU A 138 -6.80 7.61 -26.78
C LEU A 138 -8.32 7.70 -26.97
N ALA A 139 -8.81 7.17 -28.09
CA ALA A 139 -10.22 6.85 -28.25
C ALA A 139 -10.45 5.41 -27.77
N ILE A 140 -11.32 5.23 -26.78
CA ILE A 140 -11.63 3.92 -26.19
C ILE A 140 -13.02 3.50 -26.68
N LYS A 141 -13.13 2.33 -27.25
CA LYS A 141 -14.40 1.77 -27.70
C LYS A 141 -15.07 0.99 -26.58
N PHE A 142 -16.33 1.33 -26.30
CA PHE A 142 -17.22 0.63 -25.37
C PHE A 142 -18.46 0.18 -26.16
N ASP A 143 -18.57 -1.09 -26.43
CA ASP A 143 -19.64 -1.63 -27.29
C ASP A 143 -19.77 -0.86 -28.61
N ASP A 144 -20.83 -0.10 -28.80
CA ASP A 144 -21.13 0.68 -30.02
C ASP A 144 -20.74 2.16 -29.90
N GLU A 145 -20.14 2.57 -28.78
CA GLU A 145 -19.80 3.98 -28.50
C GLU A 145 -18.30 4.14 -28.24
N TYR A 146 -17.82 5.37 -28.34
CA TYR A 146 -16.43 5.74 -28.07
C TYR A 146 -16.38 6.81 -26.99
N GLY A 147 -15.50 6.58 -26.01
CA GLY A 147 -15.01 7.59 -25.09
C GLY A 147 -13.64 8.12 -25.50
N ILE A 148 -13.20 9.21 -24.89
CA ILE A 148 -11.87 9.78 -25.09
C ILE A 148 -11.17 10.06 -23.77
N CYS A 149 -9.89 9.75 -23.71
CA CYS A 149 -9.04 10.03 -22.57
C CYS A 149 -7.64 10.41 -23.02
N PHE A 150 -6.81 10.88 -22.10
CA PHE A 150 -5.38 11.03 -22.35
C PHE A 150 -4.55 10.36 -21.25
N VAL A 151 -3.34 9.96 -21.61
CA VAL A 151 -2.37 9.37 -20.68
C VAL A 151 -1.76 10.49 -19.84
N SER A 152 -2.13 10.57 -18.57
CA SER A 152 -1.64 11.60 -17.64
C SER A 152 -0.24 11.28 -17.12
N SER A 153 0.05 10.00 -16.87
CA SER A 153 1.39 9.52 -16.55
C SER A 153 1.59 8.06 -16.95
N VAL A 154 2.85 7.65 -17.07
CA VAL A 154 3.26 6.26 -17.28
C VAL A 154 4.20 5.88 -16.15
N ASP A 155 3.81 4.91 -15.34
CA ASP A 155 4.60 4.43 -14.21
C ASP A 155 5.32 3.13 -14.58
N GLU A 156 6.64 3.25 -14.74
CA GLU A 156 7.51 2.13 -15.08
C GLU A 156 8.16 1.56 -13.81
N GLY A 157 7.51 0.59 -13.18
CA GLY A 157 8.09 -0.15 -12.08
C GLY A 157 8.95 -1.33 -12.54
N PRO A 158 9.74 -1.93 -11.63
CA PRO A 158 10.61 -3.08 -11.95
C PRO A 158 9.83 -4.31 -12.46
N ARG A 159 8.54 -4.44 -12.08
CA ARG A 159 7.70 -5.59 -12.39
C ARG A 159 6.42 -5.25 -13.14
N ARG A 160 6.05 -3.98 -13.20
CA ARG A 160 4.79 -3.50 -13.77
C ARG A 160 4.98 -2.25 -14.62
N LEU A 161 4.08 -2.10 -15.55
CA LEU A 161 3.92 -0.91 -16.38
C LEU A 161 2.46 -0.51 -16.27
N GLU A 162 2.21 0.67 -15.73
CA GLU A 162 0.88 1.20 -15.49
C GLU A 162 0.68 2.51 -16.23
N TYR A 163 -0.53 2.73 -16.72
CA TYR A 163 -0.95 3.96 -17.39
C TYR A 163 -2.02 4.62 -16.56
N ASN A 164 -1.78 5.84 -16.13
CA ASN A 164 -2.80 6.66 -15.51
C ASN A 164 -3.53 7.43 -16.61
N LEU A 165 -4.85 7.24 -16.69
CA LEU A 165 -5.67 7.82 -17.73
C LEU A 165 -6.59 8.90 -17.13
N ALA A 166 -6.59 10.07 -17.72
CA ALA A 166 -7.59 11.08 -17.44
C ALA A 166 -8.72 10.96 -18.48
N CYS A 167 -9.83 10.37 -18.05
CA CYS A 167 -10.99 10.12 -18.89
C CYS A 167 -11.92 11.33 -18.91
N THR A 168 -12.61 11.54 -20.02
CA THR A 168 -13.68 12.53 -20.14
C THR A 168 -15.04 11.87 -19.93
N ARG A 169 -16.10 12.70 -19.80
CA ARG A 169 -17.50 12.25 -19.73
C ARG A 169 -18.12 12.02 -21.12
N LEU A 170 -17.34 12.21 -22.19
CA LEU A 170 -17.81 12.01 -23.54
C LEU A 170 -18.04 10.52 -23.81
N LEU A 171 -19.23 10.23 -24.35
CA LEU A 171 -19.57 8.92 -24.90
C LEU A 171 -20.41 9.17 -26.14
N GLN A 172 -19.97 8.73 -27.32
CA GLN A 172 -20.62 8.98 -28.61
C GLN A 172 -20.39 7.84 -29.61
N LYS A 173 -21.26 7.71 -30.61
CA LYS A 173 -21.16 6.65 -31.62
C LYS A 173 -20.01 6.85 -32.59
N GLU A 174 -19.64 8.09 -32.85
CA GLU A 174 -18.52 8.41 -33.74
C GLU A 174 -17.21 8.47 -32.98
N LYS A 175 -16.11 8.12 -33.66
CA LYS A 175 -14.79 8.21 -33.07
C LYS A 175 -14.46 9.68 -32.75
N PRO A 176 -14.15 10.00 -31.47
CA PRO A 176 -13.92 11.38 -31.06
C PRO A 176 -12.63 11.95 -31.65
N SER A 177 -12.66 13.27 -31.87
CA SER A 177 -11.54 14.10 -32.29
C SER A 177 -10.79 14.69 -31.09
N ILE A 178 -9.68 15.39 -31.35
CA ILE A 178 -8.96 16.16 -30.30
C ILE A 178 -9.81 17.33 -29.82
N ASP A 179 -10.61 17.95 -30.69
CA ASP A 179 -11.51 19.05 -30.31
C ASP A 179 -12.59 18.57 -29.34
N ASP A 180 -13.08 17.34 -29.52
CA ASP A 180 -13.98 16.70 -28.56
C ASP A 180 -13.34 16.52 -27.19
N LEU A 181 -12.05 16.15 -27.11
CA LEU A 181 -11.31 16.08 -25.84
C LEU A 181 -11.24 17.45 -25.17
N LEU A 182 -10.86 18.50 -25.93
CA LEU A 182 -10.65 19.85 -25.40
C LEU A 182 -11.95 20.50 -24.93
N SER A 183 -13.07 20.15 -25.54
CA SER A 183 -14.42 20.67 -25.19
C SER A 183 -15.09 19.84 -24.08
N SER A 184 -14.60 18.64 -23.80
CA SER A 184 -15.20 17.72 -22.85
C SER A 184 -14.80 17.99 -21.42
N LYS A 185 -15.69 17.65 -20.46
CA LYS A 185 -15.38 17.69 -19.04
C LYS A 185 -14.70 16.40 -18.61
N ILE A 186 -13.76 16.50 -17.68
CA ILE A 186 -13.10 15.35 -17.09
C ILE A 186 -14.11 14.54 -16.26
N ALA A 187 -14.05 13.22 -16.35
CA ALA A 187 -14.95 12.31 -15.65
C ALA A 187 -14.74 12.28 -14.14
N CYS A 188 -13.49 12.46 -13.66
CA CYS A 188 -13.15 12.52 -12.24
C CYS A 188 -13.09 13.95 -11.74
N GLY A 189 -13.90 14.26 -10.73
CA GLY A 189 -14.06 15.62 -10.24
C GLY A 189 -13.30 16.00 -8.99
N LYS A 190 -12.38 15.22 -8.41
CA LYS A 190 -11.48 15.62 -7.32
C LYS A 190 -10.37 14.61 -7.10
N GLN A 191 -9.18 15.14 -6.82
CA GLN A 191 -8.05 14.43 -6.26
C GLN A 191 -8.27 14.16 -4.75
N ASP A 192 -9.25 13.39 -4.40
CA ASP A 192 -9.26 12.77 -3.10
C ASP A 192 -9.12 11.26 -3.34
N THR A 193 -8.38 10.61 -2.50
CA THR A 193 -7.90 9.23 -2.55
C THR A 193 -8.96 8.13 -2.78
N SER A 194 -10.18 8.48 -3.07
CA SER A 194 -11.24 7.62 -3.53
C SER A 194 -11.72 8.05 -4.94
N TYR A 195 -11.53 7.20 -5.90
CA TYR A 195 -12.08 7.34 -7.25
C TYR A 195 -13.60 7.26 -7.19
N CYS A 196 -14.25 8.38 -6.96
CA CYS A 196 -15.69 8.47 -7.11
C CYS A 196 -16.03 8.96 -8.51
N LEU A 197 -16.49 8.05 -9.36
CA LEU A 197 -17.31 8.43 -10.52
C LEU A 197 -18.56 9.13 -9.98
N LYS A 198 -18.68 10.44 -10.16
CA LYS A 198 -19.98 11.11 -9.99
C LYS A 198 -20.83 10.71 -11.18
N THR A 199 -21.77 9.80 -10.94
CA THR A 199 -22.95 9.65 -11.79
C THR A 199 -23.92 10.75 -11.41
N ASP A 200 -24.18 11.71 -12.31
CA ASP A 200 -25.36 12.59 -12.27
C ASP A 200 -26.51 11.88 -12.94
#